data_0dff7612656cc9ad0f26e89f9e2f3a8b
#
_entry.id   0dff7612656cc9ad0f26e89f9e2f3a8b
#
_cell.length_a   1.000
_cell.length_b   1.000
_cell.length_c   1.000
_cell.angle_alpha   90.00
_cell.angle_beta   90.00
_cell.angle_gamma   90.00
#
_symmetry.space_group_name_H-M   'P 1'
#
loop_
_entity.id
_entity.type
_entity.pdbx_description
1 polymer ?
#
loop_
_entity_poly.entity_id
_entity_poly.type
_entity_poly.pdbx_seq_one_letter_code
_entity_poly.pdbx_strand_id
1 'polypeptide(L)'
;MRPTAIILAAGQGTRLGELGKDIPKCLLEVGGRPILNRQLSALRQTGIRDVVIVIGFQGEKIKEYASRHFPGFNFVFIKNRRFASTNTLYSLALASRALAQETSVLQLNGDVVFDAGILRLLLETDMLKSHAATIVGECGEEEIKLAVDRNGTITALNKKVSPAEAVGEAVGINKFSLRFWKRLSEALSLLKEDFANEYFEYAIERIIADGEEFFSLDIGKLSAIDIDFPRDLELVRREFTA
;
A
#
# COMPACT_ATOMS: atom_id res chain seq x y z
N MET A 1 -4.35 17.95 -10.62
CA MET A 1 -3.47 18.02 -9.42
C MET A 1 -2.91 16.61 -9.23
N ARG A 2 -1.62 16.46 -8.88
CA ARG A 2 -1.04 15.12 -8.63
C ARG A 2 -1.44 14.64 -7.24
N PRO A 3 -1.64 13.31 -7.04
CA PRO A 3 -1.96 12.78 -5.73
C PRO A 3 -0.79 12.93 -4.75
N THR A 4 -1.08 12.93 -3.46
CA THR A 4 -0.07 12.70 -2.42
C THR A 4 0.12 11.19 -2.25
N ALA A 5 1.36 10.74 -2.18
CA ALA A 5 1.63 9.34 -1.90
C ALA A 5 1.65 9.07 -0.38
N ILE A 6 1.11 7.91 0.03
CA ILE A 6 1.24 7.38 1.39
C ILE A 6 1.97 6.05 1.31
N ILE A 7 3.06 5.90 2.06
CA ILE A 7 3.77 4.62 2.20
C ILE A 7 3.59 4.11 3.62
N LEU A 8 3.02 2.91 3.78
CA LEU A 8 2.83 2.26 5.07
C LEU A 8 4.06 1.40 5.41
N ALA A 9 4.99 1.96 6.17
CA ALA A 9 6.29 1.35 6.47
C ALA A 9 6.54 1.19 7.99
N ALA A 10 5.49 1.00 8.78
CA ALA A 10 5.60 0.91 10.24
C ALA A 10 5.90 -0.49 10.76
N GLY A 11 5.65 -1.54 9.98
CA GLY A 11 5.73 -2.93 10.39
C GLY A 11 7.14 -3.41 10.76
N GLN A 12 7.20 -4.40 11.66
CA GLN A 12 8.46 -4.98 12.16
C GLN A 12 9.01 -6.10 11.26
N GLY A 13 8.19 -6.70 10.38
CA GLY A 13 8.62 -7.79 9.50
C GLY A 13 9.08 -9.05 10.24
N THR A 14 8.41 -9.43 11.33
CA THR A 14 8.80 -10.54 12.21
C THR A 14 8.87 -11.90 11.50
N ARG A 15 8.08 -12.10 10.44
CA ARG A 15 8.08 -13.33 9.63
C ARG A 15 9.35 -13.54 8.82
N LEU A 16 10.17 -12.50 8.64
CA LEU A 16 11.47 -12.57 7.96
C LEU A 16 12.60 -13.10 8.85
N GLY A 17 12.33 -13.34 10.13
CA GLY A 17 13.32 -13.86 11.08
C GLY A 17 14.55 -12.97 11.20
N GLU A 18 15.75 -13.54 11.08
CA GLU A 18 17.02 -12.81 11.19
C GLU A 18 17.19 -11.70 10.13
N LEU A 19 16.56 -11.82 8.94
CA LEU A 19 16.63 -10.82 7.88
C LEU A 19 15.93 -9.51 8.25
N GLY A 20 14.86 -9.57 9.06
CA GLY A 20 14.09 -8.40 9.50
C GLY A 20 14.45 -7.88 10.89
N LYS A 21 15.41 -8.51 11.61
CA LYS A 21 15.68 -8.22 13.01
C LYS A 21 16.22 -6.81 13.27
N ASP A 22 17.14 -6.37 12.43
CA ASP A 22 17.89 -5.13 12.64
C ASP A 22 17.66 -4.08 11.56
N ILE A 23 16.75 -4.33 10.62
CA ILE A 23 16.47 -3.43 9.52
C ILE A 23 14.95 -3.36 9.25
N PRO A 24 14.37 -2.16 9.04
CA PRO A 24 13.00 -2.05 8.60
C PRO A 24 12.77 -2.79 7.28
N LYS A 25 11.65 -3.52 7.15
CA LYS A 25 11.31 -4.32 5.97
C LYS A 25 11.49 -3.53 4.65
N CYS A 26 11.02 -2.28 4.61
CA CYS A 26 11.14 -1.42 3.42
C CYS A 26 12.59 -1.02 3.06
N LEU A 27 13.55 -1.25 3.96
CA LEU A 27 14.98 -1.04 3.70
C LEU A 27 15.74 -2.32 3.34
N LEU A 28 15.07 -3.48 3.26
CA LEU A 28 15.67 -4.70 2.73
C LEU A 28 16.05 -4.52 1.26
N GLU A 29 17.23 -5.02 0.91
CA GLU A 29 17.77 -4.88 -0.44
C GLU A 29 17.25 -5.98 -1.37
N VAL A 30 16.77 -5.53 -2.52
CA VAL A 30 16.34 -6.35 -3.64
C VAL A 30 17.09 -5.90 -4.89
N GLY A 31 17.91 -6.78 -5.48
CA GLY A 31 18.72 -6.42 -6.64
C GLY A 31 19.62 -5.19 -6.37
N GLY A 32 20.27 -5.14 -5.20
CA GLY A 32 21.19 -4.07 -4.80
C GLY A 32 20.53 -2.73 -4.43
N ARG A 33 19.20 -2.67 -4.30
CA ARG A 33 18.48 -1.46 -3.89
C ARG A 33 17.40 -1.76 -2.85
N PRO A 34 17.24 -0.97 -1.79
CA PRO A 34 16.14 -1.09 -0.86
C PRO A 34 14.76 -0.98 -1.52
N ILE A 35 13.77 -1.67 -0.98
CA ILE A 35 12.37 -1.60 -1.45
C ILE A 35 11.91 -0.14 -1.50
N LEU A 36 12.12 0.62 -0.43
CA LEU A 36 11.77 2.04 -0.36
C LEU A 36 12.44 2.88 -1.48
N ASN A 37 13.69 2.53 -1.86
CA ASN A 37 14.36 3.22 -2.97
C ASN A 37 13.62 2.99 -4.29
N ARG A 38 13.19 1.76 -4.55
CA ARG A 38 12.42 1.41 -5.75
C ARG A 38 11.09 2.14 -5.79
N GLN A 39 10.36 2.16 -4.68
CA GLN A 39 9.08 2.86 -4.54
C GLN A 39 9.23 4.38 -4.76
N LEU A 40 10.18 5.02 -4.09
CA LEU A 40 10.44 6.46 -4.25
C LEU A 40 10.96 6.80 -5.66
N SER A 41 11.75 5.92 -6.28
CA SER A 41 12.18 6.09 -7.67
C SER A 41 11.00 6.01 -8.64
N ALA A 42 10.05 5.08 -8.44
CA ALA A 42 8.83 4.97 -9.23
C ALA A 42 7.93 6.23 -9.07
N LEU A 43 7.75 6.70 -7.83
CA LEU A 43 7.04 7.95 -7.56
C LEU A 43 7.73 9.15 -8.25
N ARG A 44 9.07 9.21 -8.22
CA ARG A 44 9.82 10.25 -8.92
C ARG A 44 9.58 10.26 -10.42
N GLN A 45 9.52 9.08 -11.05
CA GLN A 45 9.26 8.95 -12.49
C GLN A 45 7.86 9.46 -12.88
N THR A 46 6.85 9.29 -12.01
CA THR A 46 5.50 9.83 -12.22
C THR A 46 5.38 11.31 -11.83
N GLY A 47 6.46 11.89 -11.28
CA GLY A 47 6.54 13.27 -10.83
C GLY A 47 5.80 13.56 -9.53
N ILE A 48 5.42 12.55 -8.76
CA ILE A 48 4.89 12.69 -7.39
C ILE A 48 6.08 12.99 -6.47
N ARG A 49 5.94 14.03 -5.63
CA ARG A 49 6.98 14.48 -4.69
C ARG A 49 6.47 14.65 -3.26
N ASP A 50 5.17 14.79 -3.09
CA ASP A 50 4.54 14.90 -1.77
C ASP A 50 4.28 13.49 -1.24
N VAL A 51 5.02 13.09 -0.20
CA VAL A 51 5.02 11.72 0.32
C VAL A 51 4.88 11.72 1.83
N VAL A 52 3.86 11.07 2.32
CA VAL A 52 3.69 10.71 3.72
C VAL A 52 4.23 9.30 3.93
N ILE A 53 5.16 9.12 4.86
CA ILE A 53 5.65 7.79 5.24
C ILE A 53 5.24 7.51 6.68
N VAL A 54 4.43 6.47 6.88
CA VAL A 54 4.10 6.01 8.23
C VAL A 54 5.22 5.09 8.69
N ILE A 55 5.93 5.52 9.71
CA ILE A 55 7.09 4.83 10.28
C ILE A 55 6.77 4.23 11.65
N GLY A 56 7.43 3.14 12.03
CA GLY A 56 7.27 2.49 13.32
C GLY A 56 8.58 1.85 13.78
N PHE A 57 8.74 0.55 13.51
CA PHE A 57 9.96 -0.17 13.82
C PHE A 57 11.18 0.48 13.15
N GLN A 58 12.17 0.86 13.96
CA GLN A 58 13.39 1.55 13.52
C GLN A 58 13.14 2.72 12.53
N GLY A 59 12.06 3.47 12.73
CA GLY A 59 11.60 4.51 11.82
C GLY A 59 12.61 5.61 11.53
N GLU A 60 13.57 5.89 12.43
CA GLU A 60 14.63 6.89 12.19
C GLU A 60 15.55 6.45 11.04
N LYS A 61 15.82 5.14 10.86
CA LYS A 61 16.59 4.65 9.71
C LYS A 61 15.84 4.92 8.38
N ILE A 62 14.51 4.76 8.38
CA ILE A 62 13.68 5.05 7.20
C ILE A 62 13.75 6.54 6.87
N LYS A 63 13.58 7.39 7.88
CA LYS A 63 13.63 8.85 7.73
C LYS A 63 14.99 9.33 7.21
N GLU A 64 16.07 8.85 7.82
CA GLU A 64 17.44 9.18 7.39
C GLU A 64 17.68 8.75 5.94
N TYR A 65 17.32 7.50 5.60
CA TYR A 65 17.48 6.98 4.25
C TYR A 65 16.72 7.81 3.22
N ALA A 66 15.42 8.04 3.42
CA ALA A 66 14.57 8.78 2.50
C ALA A 66 15.08 10.22 2.30
N SER A 67 15.34 10.94 3.38
CA SER A 67 15.81 12.33 3.32
C SER A 67 17.17 12.47 2.63
N ARG A 68 18.08 11.53 2.88
CA ARG A 68 19.43 11.55 2.30
C ARG A 68 19.44 11.23 0.81
N HIS A 69 18.65 10.23 0.35
CA HIS A 69 18.71 9.73 -1.02
C HIS A 69 17.70 10.39 -1.95
N PHE A 70 16.68 11.06 -1.40
CA PHE A 70 15.62 11.71 -2.15
C PHE A 70 15.37 13.16 -1.68
N PRO A 71 16.39 14.05 -1.70
CA PRO A 71 16.25 15.42 -1.17
C PRO A 71 15.22 16.29 -1.92
N GLY A 72 14.80 15.89 -3.12
CA GLY A 72 13.78 16.60 -3.91
C GLY A 72 12.34 16.20 -3.61
N PHE A 73 12.09 15.44 -2.54
CA PHE A 73 10.75 15.09 -2.08
C PHE A 73 10.32 15.93 -0.87
N ASN A 74 9.04 16.21 -0.77
CA ASN A 74 8.41 16.81 0.40
C ASN A 74 7.90 15.68 1.31
N PHE A 75 8.74 15.26 2.25
CA PHE A 75 8.40 14.17 3.18
C PHE A 75 7.67 14.67 4.41
N VAL A 76 6.59 13.94 4.78
CA VAL A 76 5.96 13.99 6.09
C VAL A 76 6.10 12.62 6.74
N PHE A 77 6.79 12.53 7.87
CA PHE A 77 6.95 11.28 8.60
C PHE A 77 5.98 11.21 9.77
N ILE A 78 5.14 10.18 9.79
CA ILE A 78 4.14 9.93 10.82
C ILE A 78 4.56 8.72 11.63
N LYS A 79 4.78 8.89 12.94
CA LYS A 79 5.20 7.79 13.80
C LYS A 79 4.00 7.02 14.35
N ASN A 80 3.83 5.77 13.94
CA ASN A 80 2.98 4.84 14.65
C ASN A 80 3.73 4.28 15.86
N ARG A 81 3.42 4.79 17.05
CA ARG A 81 4.04 4.32 18.31
C ARG A 81 3.52 2.97 18.77
N ARG A 82 2.40 2.53 18.23
CA ARG A 82 1.73 1.26 18.54
C ARG A 82 1.99 0.19 17.47
N PHE A 83 3.03 0.35 16.64
CA PHE A 83 3.31 -0.52 15.49
C PHE A 83 3.38 -2.01 15.84
N ALA A 84 3.80 -2.37 17.06
CA ALA A 84 3.89 -3.75 17.52
C ALA A 84 2.53 -4.38 17.90
N SER A 85 1.50 -3.57 18.07
CA SER A 85 0.17 -4.00 18.52
C SER A 85 -0.97 -3.50 17.61
N THR A 86 -0.65 -3.00 16.42
CA THR A 86 -1.63 -2.49 15.46
C THR A 86 -1.25 -2.90 14.04
N ASN A 87 -2.21 -2.84 13.12
CA ASN A 87 -1.99 -3.18 11.73
C ASN A 87 -2.15 -1.95 10.81
N THR A 88 -2.32 -2.18 9.51
CA THR A 88 -2.32 -1.15 8.47
C THR A 88 -3.49 -0.17 8.59
N LEU A 89 -4.65 -0.59 9.12
CA LEU A 89 -5.78 0.31 9.39
C LEU A 89 -5.36 1.46 10.32
N TYR A 90 -4.74 1.15 11.45
CA TYR A 90 -4.29 2.17 12.39
C TYR A 90 -3.22 3.09 11.77
N SER A 91 -2.29 2.52 11.02
CA SER A 91 -1.24 3.28 10.32
C SER A 91 -1.83 4.24 9.29
N LEU A 92 -2.78 3.78 8.47
CA LEU A 92 -3.44 4.64 7.47
C LEU A 92 -4.31 5.72 8.12
N ALA A 93 -4.95 5.41 9.25
CA ALA A 93 -5.71 6.38 10.04
C ALA A 93 -4.81 7.50 10.63
N LEU A 94 -3.57 7.19 11.00
CA LEU A 94 -2.61 8.21 11.42
C LEU A 94 -2.22 9.11 10.23
N ALA A 95 -1.98 8.54 9.05
CA ALA A 95 -1.64 9.28 7.84
C ALA A 95 -2.79 10.19 7.40
N SER A 96 -4.04 9.74 7.47
CA SER A 96 -5.20 10.51 7.04
C SER A 96 -5.39 11.82 7.83
N ARG A 97 -4.95 11.86 9.09
CA ARG A 97 -5.00 13.06 9.93
C ARG A 97 -3.96 14.12 9.55
N ALA A 98 -2.88 13.72 8.90
CA ALA A 98 -1.77 14.61 8.52
C ALA A 98 -1.91 15.17 7.11
N LEU A 99 -2.83 14.61 6.31
CA LEU A 99 -3.10 15.06 4.96
C LEU A 99 -4.21 16.11 4.94
N ALA A 100 -3.98 17.17 4.17
CA ALA A 100 -5.06 18.07 3.77
C ALA A 100 -6.12 17.24 3.02
N GLN A 101 -7.40 17.40 3.40
CA GLN A 101 -8.51 16.63 2.81
C GLN A 101 -8.88 17.08 1.38
N GLU A 102 -7.95 17.70 0.67
CA GLU A 102 -8.17 18.31 -0.66
C GLU A 102 -7.34 17.65 -1.75
N THR A 103 -6.78 16.47 -1.49
CA THR A 103 -5.96 15.75 -2.47
C THR A 103 -6.47 14.33 -2.68
N SER A 104 -6.30 13.80 -3.90
CA SER A 104 -6.35 12.36 -4.15
C SER A 104 -5.10 11.69 -3.57
N VAL A 105 -5.19 10.40 -3.28
CA VAL A 105 -4.12 9.66 -2.61
C VAL A 105 -3.69 8.47 -3.43
N LEU A 106 -2.37 8.24 -3.49
CA LEU A 106 -1.77 7.01 -3.95
C LEU A 106 -1.18 6.27 -2.73
N GLN A 107 -1.83 5.21 -2.29
CA GLN A 107 -1.39 4.43 -1.14
C GLN A 107 -0.53 3.25 -1.59
N LEU A 108 0.57 2.98 -0.88
CA LEU A 108 1.53 1.91 -1.13
C LEU A 108 1.82 1.18 0.19
N ASN A 109 1.76 -0.14 0.16
CA ASN A 109 2.36 -0.93 1.24
C ASN A 109 3.89 -0.85 1.13
N GLY A 110 4.57 -0.65 2.27
CA GLY A 110 6.01 -0.38 2.30
C GLY A 110 6.90 -1.60 2.00
N ASP A 111 6.31 -2.76 1.86
CA ASP A 111 6.95 -4.06 1.64
C ASP A 111 6.73 -4.63 0.23
N VAL A 112 6.01 -3.94 -0.63
CA VAL A 112 5.74 -4.34 -2.00
C VAL A 112 6.85 -3.85 -2.94
N VAL A 113 7.45 -4.77 -3.68
CA VAL A 113 8.30 -4.48 -4.84
C VAL A 113 7.46 -4.60 -6.09
N PHE A 114 7.50 -3.61 -6.96
CA PHE A 114 6.61 -3.55 -8.11
C PHE A 114 7.22 -2.83 -9.32
N ASP A 115 6.68 -3.13 -10.50
CA ASP A 115 6.97 -2.40 -11.73
C ASP A 115 6.40 -0.98 -11.68
N ALA A 116 7.24 0.02 -11.98
CA ALA A 116 6.82 1.43 -12.01
C ALA A 116 5.66 1.71 -12.99
N GLY A 117 5.42 0.81 -13.95
CA GLY A 117 4.28 0.83 -14.86
C GLY A 117 2.94 0.81 -14.14
N ILE A 118 2.84 0.14 -12.97
CA ILE A 118 1.60 0.05 -12.18
C ILE A 118 1.15 1.45 -11.72
N LEU A 119 2.09 2.30 -11.29
CA LEU A 119 1.74 3.67 -10.90
C LEU A 119 1.22 4.48 -12.09
N ARG A 120 1.79 4.27 -13.28
CA ARG A 120 1.30 4.93 -14.51
C ARG A 120 -0.10 4.48 -14.86
N LEU A 121 -0.37 3.17 -14.86
CA LEU A 121 -1.71 2.64 -15.08
C LEU A 121 -2.73 3.25 -14.13
N LEU A 122 -2.45 3.29 -12.82
CA LEU A 122 -3.33 3.89 -11.83
C LEU A 122 -3.57 5.39 -12.07
N LEU A 123 -2.53 6.13 -12.47
CA LEU A 123 -2.62 7.57 -12.70
C LEU A 123 -3.34 7.93 -14.01
N GLU A 124 -3.39 7.01 -14.98
CA GLU A 124 -4.12 7.14 -16.24
C GLU A 124 -5.61 6.85 -16.11
N THR A 125 -6.05 6.20 -15.02
CA THR A 125 -7.48 5.99 -14.77
C THR A 125 -8.20 7.31 -14.48
N ASP A 126 -9.52 7.31 -14.64
CA ASP A 126 -10.36 8.45 -14.29
C ASP A 126 -10.03 8.97 -12.89
N MET A 127 -9.74 10.27 -12.79
CA MET A 127 -9.37 10.93 -11.53
C MET A 127 -10.50 10.94 -10.49
N LEU A 128 -11.74 10.75 -10.91
CA LEU A 128 -12.91 10.68 -10.03
C LEU A 128 -13.15 9.29 -9.48
N LYS A 129 -12.47 8.27 -10.03
CA LYS A 129 -12.59 6.87 -9.62
C LYS A 129 -11.41 6.41 -8.77
N SER A 130 -11.70 5.49 -7.87
CA SER A 130 -10.71 4.85 -6.99
C SER A 130 -10.46 3.42 -7.44
N HIS A 131 -9.19 2.98 -7.41
CA HIS A 131 -8.78 1.68 -7.93
C HIS A 131 -7.79 0.99 -7.01
N ALA A 132 -7.95 -0.34 -6.87
CA ALA A 132 -6.92 -1.23 -6.36
C ALA A 132 -6.16 -1.86 -7.52
N ALA A 133 -4.84 -1.80 -7.52
CA ALA A 133 -4.02 -2.60 -8.42
C ALA A 133 -4.19 -4.08 -8.07
N THR A 134 -4.49 -4.90 -9.08
CA THR A 134 -4.92 -6.29 -8.91
C THR A 134 -4.15 -7.22 -9.84
N ILE A 135 -3.60 -8.29 -9.29
CA ILE A 135 -3.17 -9.45 -10.08
C ILE A 135 -4.39 -10.35 -10.27
N VAL A 136 -4.86 -10.45 -11.51
CA VAL A 136 -6.00 -11.31 -11.86
C VAL A 136 -5.51 -12.75 -12.00
N GLY A 137 -6.16 -13.69 -11.30
CA GLY A 137 -5.78 -15.10 -11.34
C GLY A 137 -6.13 -15.86 -10.06
N GLU A 138 -5.56 -17.06 -9.95
CA GLU A 138 -5.71 -17.90 -8.75
C GLU A 138 -5.00 -17.24 -7.57
N CYS A 139 -5.66 -17.26 -6.41
CA CYS A 139 -5.16 -16.68 -5.17
C CYS A 139 -4.93 -17.77 -4.12
N GLY A 140 -3.89 -17.62 -3.31
CA GLY A 140 -3.63 -18.44 -2.14
C GLY A 140 -4.45 -18.00 -0.91
N GLU A 141 -4.11 -18.53 0.24
CA GLU A 141 -4.83 -18.27 1.50
C GLU A 141 -4.39 -16.95 2.15
N GLU A 142 -3.14 -16.54 1.97
CA GLU A 142 -2.55 -15.39 2.66
C GLU A 142 -2.85 -14.03 1.97
N GLU A 143 -3.23 -14.04 0.70
CA GLU A 143 -3.48 -12.85 -0.09
C GLU A 143 -4.77 -12.13 0.32
N ILE A 144 -4.78 -10.82 0.13
CA ILE A 144 -6.01 -10.01 0.16
C ILE A 144 -6.75 -10.23 -1.15
N LYS A 145 -7.70 -11.13 -1.14
CA LYS A 145 -8.53 -11.49 -2.30
C LYS A 145 -9.63 -10.46 -2.51
N LEU A 146 -10.02 -10.29 -3.76
CA LEU A 146 -11.14 -9.43 -4.12
C LEU A 146 -12.16 -10.14 -5.01
N ALA A 147 -13.43 -9.83 -4.77
CA ALA A 147 -14.55 -10.15 -5.63
C ALA A 147 -15.08 -8.88 -6.29
N VAL A 148 -15.55 -8.99 -7.52
CA VAL A 148 -16.10 -7.84 -8.27
C VAL A 148 -17.46 -8.16 -8.84
N ASP A 149 -18.26 -7.13 -9.08
CA ASP A 149 -19.48 -7.21 -9.89
C ASP A 149 -19.16 -7.22 -11.39
N ARG A 150 -20.22 -7.23 -12.24
CA ARG A 150 -20.11 -7.24 -13.70
C ARG A 150 -19.48 -5.98 -14.28
N ASN A 151 -19.37 -4.90 -13.51
CA ASN A 151 -18.79 -3.63 -13.91
C ASN A 151 -17.33 -3.47 -13.46
N GLY A 152 -16.78 -4.47 -12.77
CA GLY A 152 -15.44 -4.42 -12.18
C GLY A 152 -15.40 -3.65 -10.85
N THR A 153 -16.55 -3.36 -10.24
CA THR A 153 -16.63 -2.75 -8.91
C THR A 153 -16.38 -3.81 -7.85
N ILE A 154 -15.48 -3.54 -6.92
CA ILE A 154 -15.13 -4.44 -5.84
C ILE A 154 -16.32 -4.56 -4.88
N THR A 155 -16.76 -5.78 -4.62
CA THR A 155 -17.86 -6.12 -3.70
C THR A 155 -17.36 -6.70 -2.39
N ALA A 156 -16.16 -7.30 -2.37
CA ALA A 156 -15.46 -7.77 -1.19
C ALA A 156 -13.94 -7.68 -1.38
N LEU A 157 -13.20 -7.39 -0.30
CA LEU A 157 -11.75 -7.15 -0.33
C LEU A 157 -11.12 -7.59 0.99
N ASN A 158 -10.86 -8.88 1.15
CA ASN A 158 -10.29 -9.46 2.36
C ASN A 158 -9.71 -10.86 2.13
N LYS A 159 -9.06 -11.42 3.15
CA LYS A 159 -8.51 -12.80 3.10
C LYS A 159 -9.57 -13.89 3.09
N LYS A 160 -10.83 -13.59 3.49
CA LYS A 160 -11.91 -14.57 3.65
C LYS A 160 -12.73 -14.74 2.38
N VAL A 161 -12.53 -13.92 1.34
CA VAL A 161 -13.14 -14.14 0.03
C VAL A 161 -12.78 -15.55 -0.44
N SER A 162 -13.79 -16.32 -0.85
CA SER A 162 -13.54 -17.70 -1.29
C SER A 162 -12.72 -17.68 -2.58
N PRO A 163 -11.77 -18.61 -2.79
CA PRO A 163 -11.00 -18.68 -4.04
C PRO A 163 -11.90 -18.82 -5.29
N ALA A 164 -13.07 -19.42 -5.16
CA ALA A 164 -14.02 -19.58 -6.27
C ALA A 164 -14.73 -18.25 -6.66
N GLU A 165 -14.80 -17.29 -5.76
CA GLU A 165 -15.42 -15.97 -5.99
C GLU A 165 -14.37 -14.88 -6.26
N ALA A 166 -13.11 -15.16 -5.89
CA ALA A 166 -12.02 -14.22 -6.10
C ALA A 166 -11.70 -14.10 -7.59
N VAL A 167 -11.55 -12.87 -8.06
CA VAL A 167 -11.02 -12.58 -9.40
C VAL A 167 -9.52 -12.39 -9.41
N GLY A 168 -8.93 -12.18 -8.24
CA GLY A 168 -7.49 -11.95 -8.07
C GLY A 168 -7.15 -11.42 -6.68
N GLU A 169 -5.90 -10.98 -6.53
CA GLU A 169 -5.37 -10.39 -5.30
C GLU A 169 -5.08 -8.88 -5.44
N ALA A 170 -5.32 -8.12 -4.38
CA ALA A 170 -4.92 -6.73 -4.28
C ALA A 170 -3.46 -6.64 -3.83
N VAL A 171 -2.63 -6.00 -4.63
CA VAL A 171 -1.15 -5.95 -4.41
C VAL A 171 -0.71 -4.84 -3.46
N GLY A 172 -1.61 -4.27 -2.66
CA GLY A 172 -1.25 -3.22 -1.70
C GLY A 172 -0.85 -1.88 -2.33
N ILE A 173 -1.31 -1.61 -3.55
CA ILE A 173 -1.13 -0.34 -4.26
C ILE A 173 -2.50 0.17 -4.71
N ASN A 174 -2.92 1.31 -4.16
CA ASN A 174 -4.27 1.83 -4.37
C ASN A 174 -4.24 3.31 -4.77
N LYS A 175 -5.12 3.69 -5.68
CA LYS A 175 -5.44 5.09 -5.96
C LYS A 175 -6.81 5.43 -5.39
N PHE A 176 -6.87 6.40 -4.51
CA PHE A 176 -8.10 6.93 -3.95
C PHE A 176 -8.39 8.30 -4.54
N SER A 177 -9.56 8.45 -5.18
CA SER A 177 -10.07 9.76 -5.58
C SER A 177 -10.29 10.65 -4.36
N LEU A 178 -10.37 11.96 -4.55
CA LEU A 178 -10.60 12.90 -3.45
C LEU A 178 -11.87 12.57 -2.65
N ARG A 179 -12.96 12.23 -3.35
CA ARG A 179 -14.24 11.87 -2.71
C ARG A 179 -14.09 10.60 -1.85
N PHE A 180 -13.54 9.55 -2.43
CA PHE A 180 -13.35 8.26 -1.75
C PHE A 180 -12.40 8.42 -0.55
N TRP A 181 -11.31 9.19 -0.71
CA TRP A 181 -10.35 9.45 0.37
C TRP A 181 -10.99 10.17 1.56
N LYS A 182 -11.88 11.14 1.32
CA LYS A 182 -12.64 11.80 2.39
C LYS A 182 -13.47 10.79 3.19
N ARG A 183 -14.25 9.96 2.48
CA ARG A 183 -15.08 8.93 3.11
C ARG A 183 -14.23 7.90 3.86
N LEU A 184 -13.14 7.44 3.25
CA LEU A 184 -12.21 6.50 3.89
C LEU A 184 -11.56 7.12 5.14
N SER A 185 -11.16 8.38 5.10
CA SER A 185 -10.57 9.08 6.24
C SER A 185 -11.54 9.19 7.42
N GLU A 186 -12.81 9.45 7.16
CA GLU A 186 -13.88 9.46 8.18
C GLU A 186 -14.04 8.06 8.80
N ALA A 187 -14.16 7.02 7.97
CA ALA A 187 -14.27 5.63 8.43
C ALA A 187 -13.05 5.21 9.27
N LEU A 188 -11.82 5.49 8.79
CA LEU A 188 -10.58 5.22 9.52
C LEU A 188 -10.54 5.92 10.88
N SER A 189 -11.03 7.16 10.95
CA SER A 189 -11.06 7.91 12.22
C SER A 189 -11.98 7.29 13.26
N LEU A 190 -13.10 6.72 12.82
CA LEU A 190 -14.07 6.04 13.68
C LEU A 190 -13.58 4.64 14.11
N LEU A 191 -12.96 3.90 13.20
CA LEU A 191 -12.62 2.49 13.39
C LEU A 191 -11.27 2.27 14.11
N LYS A 192 -10.34 3.21 14.08
CA LYS A 192 -8.93 2.99 14.42
C LYS A 192 -8.65 2.49 15.84
N GLU A 193 -9.51 2.77 16.82
CA GLU A 193 -9.27 2.30 18.19
C GLU A 193 -9.84 0.89 18.41
N ASP A 194 -11.05 0.63 17.94
CA ASP A 194 -11.73 -0.65 18.12
C ASP A 194 -11.20 -1.74 17.16
N PHE A 195 -10.72 -1.32 15.98
CA PHE A 195 -10.23 -2.19 14.90
C PHE A 195 -8.75 -1.96 14.57
N ALA A 196 -7.96 -1.56 15.56
CA ALA A 196 -6.55 -1.22 15.39
C ALA A 196 -5.69 -2.35 14.79
N ASN A 197 -6.09 -3.61 14.97
CA ASN A 197 -5.40 -4.81 14.49
C ASN A 197 -5.87 -5.28 13.10
N GLU A 198 -6.88 -4.62 12.53
CA GLU A 198 -7.36 -4.95 11.19
C GLU A 198 -6.47 -4.33 10.11
N TYR A 199 -6.55 -4.91 8.90
CA TYR A 199 -6.02 -4.31 7.69
C TYR A 199 -6.91 -3.12 7.26
N PHE A 200 -6.35 -2.15 6.53
CA PHE A 200 -7.12 -0.97 6.11
C PHE A 200 -8.25 -1.32 5.12
N GLU A 201 -8.17 -2.45 4.45
CA GLU A 201 -9.21 -3.01 3.58
C GLU A 201 -10.54 -3.18 4.33
N TYR A 202 -10.49 -3.45 5.63
CA TYR A 202 -11.70 -3.48 6.47
C TYR A 202 -12.47 -2.15 6.45
N ALA A 203 -11.76 -1.02 6.49
CA ALA A 203 -12.39 0.29 6.38
C ALA A 203 -12.91 0.56 4.96
N ILE A 204 -12.21 0.06 3.93
CA ILE A 204 -12.69 0.13 2.54
C ILE A 204 -13.99 -0.66 2.39
N GLU A 205 -14.08 -1.88 2.89
CA GLU A 205 -15.30 -2.69 2.83
C GLU A 205 -16.50 -2.00 3.50
N ARG A 206 -16.27 -1.28 4.60
CA ARG A 206 -17.34 -0.51 5.28
C ARG A 206 -17.90 0.57 4.38
N ILE A 207 -17.06 1.35 3.71
CA ILE A 207 -17.56 2.43 2.84
C ILE A 207 -18.12 1.90 1.51
N ILE A 208 -17.65 0.75 1.02
CA ILE A 208 -18.27 0.05 -0.12
C ILE A 208 -19.68 -0.41 0.26
N ALA A 209 -19.86 -0.98 1.45
CA ALA A 209 -21.19 -1.37 1.95
C ALA A 209 -22.15 -0.17 2.10
N ASP A 210 -21.60 1.03 2.33
CA ASP A 210 -22.35 2.30 2.37
C ASP A 210 -22.57 2.91 0.95
N GLY A 211 -22.17 2.21 -0.12
CA GLY A 211 -22.43 2.60 -1.51
C GLY A 211 -21.32 3.38 -2.19
N GLU A 212 -20.10 3.48 -1.62
CA GLU A 212 -18.96 4.03 -2.35
C GLU A 212 -18.40 2.99 -3.33
N GLU A 213 -18.01 3.44 -4.52
CA GLU A 213 -17.46 2.58 -5.57
C GLU A 213 -15.93 2.51 -5.50
N PHE A 214 -15.40 1.30 -5.53
CA PHE A 214 -13.98 1.00 -5.61
C PHE A 214 -13.76 -0.05 -6.69
N PHE A 215 -12.85 0.20 -7.63
CA PHE A 215 -12.70 -0.63 -8.82
C PHE A 215 -11.41 -1.47 -8.76
N SER A 216 -11.47 -2.67 -9.32
CA SER A 216 -10.28 -3.45 -9.63
C SER A 216 -9.61 -2.91 -10.88
N LEU A 217 -8.29 -2.79 -10.85
CA LEU A 217 -7.45 -2.47 -12.00
C LEU A 217 -6.46 -3.62 -12.24
N ASP A 218 -6.72 -4.42 -13.26
CA ASP A 218 -5.78 -5.47 -13.68
C ASP A 218 -4.44 -4.87 -14.09
N ILE A 219 -3.36 -5.32 -13.45
CA ILE A 219 -2.00 -4.88 -13.79
C ILE A 219 -1.38 -5.65 -14.96
N GLY A 220 -2.11 -6.63 -15.50
CA GLY A 220 -1.71 -7.41 -16.68
C GLY A 220 -0.42 -8.20 -16.45
N LYS A 221 0.60 -7.91 -17.25
CA LYS A 221 1.92 -8.58 -17.18
C LYS A 221 2.92 -7.88 -16.25
N LEU A 222 2.52 -6.81 -15.59
CA LEU A 222 3.41 -6.13 -14.65
C LEU A 222 3.51 -6.92 -13.36
N SER A 223 4.69 -6.90 -12.74
CA SER A 223 4.94 -7.65 -11.50
C SER A 223 4.79 -6.77 -10.28
N ALA A 224 4.15 -7.33 -9.25
CA ALA A 224 4.13 -6.80 -7.89
C ALA A 224 4.22 -7.96 -6.90
N ILE A 225 5.14 -7.89 -5.95
CA ILE A 225 5.39 -8.96 -4.99
C ILE A 225 5.52 -8.34 -3.60
N ASP A 226 4.68 -8.82 -2.67
CA ASP A 226 4.80 -8.52 -1.25
C ASP A 226 5.88 -9.41 -0.62
N ILE A 227 6.75 -8.83 0.19
CA ILE A 227 7.85 -9.57 0.84
C ILE A 227 7.47 -9.88 2.27
N ASP A 228 6.81 -11.01 2.50
CA ASP A 228 6.42 -11.47 3.83
C ASP A 228 7.36 -12.52 4.42
N PHE A 229 7.91 -13.39 3.58
CA PHE A 229 8.76 -14.51 3.98
C PHE A 229 10.13 -14.46 3.27
N PRO A 230 11.16 -15.13 3.78
CA PRO A 230 12.46 -15.21 3.10
C PRO A 230 12.39 -15.70 1.65
N ARG A 231 11.47 -16.62 1.33
CA ARG A 231 11.24 -17.13 -0.03
C ARG A 231 10.80 -16.03 -1.02
N ASP A 232 10.03 -15.04 -0.53
CA ASP A 232 9.54 -13.95 -1.38
C ASP A 232 10.70 -13.05 -1.80
N LEU A 233 11.68 -12.87 -0.92
CA LEU A 233 12.91 -12.14 -1.23
C LEU A 233 13.72 -12.81 -2.34
N GLU A 234 13.74 -14.16 -2.39
CA GLU A 234 14.39 -14.89 -3.47
C GLU A 234 13.65 -14.75 -4.79
N LEU A 235 12.31 -14.80 -4.76
CA LEU A 235 11.47 -14.60 -5.92
C LEU A 235 11.68 -13.19 -6.52
N VAL A 236 11.60 -12.17 -5.68
CA VAL A 236 11.78 -10.78 -6.09
C VAL A 236 13.18 -10.53 -6.65
N ARG A 237 14.22 -11.17 -6.10
CA ARG A 237 15.59 -11.07 -6.64
C ARG A 237 15.72 -11.64 -8.04
N ARG A 238 14.93 -12.64 -8.42
CA ARG A 238 14.90 -13.21 -9.77
C ARG A 238 14.17 -12.31 -10.75
N GLU A 239 13.04 -11.76 -10.35
CA GLU A 239 12.18 -10.94 -11.21
C GLU A 239 12.65 -9.49 -11.37
N PHE A 240 13.20 -8.91 -10.31
CA PHE A 240 13.63 -7.50 -10.27
C PHE A 240 15.17 -7.35 -10.26
N THR A 241 15.90 -8.25 -10.88
CA THR A 241 17.34 -8.03 -11.16
C THR A 241 17.52 -6.76 -11.98
N ALA A 242 18.45 -5.92 -11.55
CA ALA A 242 18.70 -4.54 -12.00
C ALA A 242 18.89 -4.36 -13.50
#